data_8b7c9aad06b05950498aad3f4b0213f4
#
_entry.id   8b7c9aad06b05950498aad3f4b0213f4
#
_cell.length_a   1.000
_cell.length_b   1.000
_cell.length_c   1.000
_cell.angle_alpha   90.00
_cell.angle_beta   90.00
_cell.angle_gamma   90.00
#
_symmetry.space_group_name_H-M   'P 1'
#
loop_
_entity.id
_entity.type
_entity.pdbx_description
1 polymer ?
#
loop_
_entity_poly.entity_id
_entity_poly.type
_entity_poly.pdbx_seq_one_letter_code
_entity_poly.pdbx_strand_id
1 'polypeptide(L)'
;EQALREAVRILREGGILALKGIGGYQLSCRIDRQDTLLRLRKLKGREKKPFAVMFPNLDHIRKSCFVSDAEEALLCGPARPIVLLTPRKSGRKVWADALCSESRFIGAFLPYTGLHMLLTQAVGPLVMTSANLTDDPILTDEAEINELKRRFPGLIGAVAWNTRRIVTPLDDSLMRMTGGKVQILRRSRGFVPSPIRME
;
A
#
# COMPACT_ATOMS: atom_id res chain seq x y z
N GLU A 1 14.05 17.69 -4.38
CA GLU A 1 12.86 18.52 -4.13
C GLU A 1 11.90 18.51 -5.33
N GLN A 2 12.40 18.74 -6.55
CA GLN A 2 11.59 18.75 -7.77
C GLN A 2 10.87 17.42 -8.03
N ALA A 3 11.55 16.27 -7.88
CA ALA A 3 10.96 14.96 -8.07
C ALA A 3 9.81 14.66 -7.08
N LEU A 4 9.92 15.13 -5.82
CA LEU A 4 8.86 15.00 -4.84
C LEU A 4 7.64 15.86 -5.22
N ARG A 5 7.86 17.10 -5.65
CA ARG A 5 6.77 17.98 -6.11
C ARG A 5 6.02 17.36 -7.29
N GLU A 6 6.73 16.78 -8.24
CA GLU A 6 6.13 16.11 -9.39
C GLU A 6 5.34 14.85 -8.97
N ALA A 7 5.88 14.03 -8.08
CA ALA A 7 5.17 12.86 -7.54
C ALA A 7 3.85 13.27 -6.83
N VAL A 8 3.90 14.33 -5.99
CA VAL A 8 2.72 14.89 -5.33
C VAL A 8 1.71 15.42 -6.33
N ARG A 9 2.16 16.15 -7.38
CA ARG A 9 1.31 16.66 -8.45
C ARG A 9 0.54 15.53 -9.14
N ILE A 10 1.25 14.47 -9.57
CA ILE A 10 0.64 13.32 -10.24
C ILE A 10 -0.44 12.69 -9.37
N LEU A 11 -0.15 12.46 -8.09
CA LEU A 11 -1.12 11.85 -7.16
C LEU A 11 -2.34 12.76 -6.94
N ARG A 12 -2.15 14.08 -6.78
CA ARG A 12 -3.23 15.05 -6.60
C ARG A 12 -4.15 15.15 -7.83
N GLU A 13 -3.58 15.04 -9.01
CA GLU A 13 -4.31 15.03 -10.30
C GLU A 13 -5.02 13.69 -10.57
N GLY A 14 -4.88 12.71 -9.67
CA GLY A 14 -5.52 11.40 -9.81
C GLY A 14 -4.74 10.43 -10.71
N GLY A 15 -3.44 10.65 -10.86
CA GLY A 15 -2.54 9.72 -11.55
C GLY A 15 -2.14 8.53 -10.67
N ILE A 16 -1.48 7.55 -11.30
CA ILE A 16 -0.83 6.41 -10.63
C ILE A 16 0.67 6.68 -10.64
N LEU A 17 1.28 6.59 -9.46
CA LEU A 17 2.72 6.69 -9.24
C LEU A 17 3.30 5.31 -8.96
N ALA A 18 4.34 4.91 -9.67
CA ALA A 18 5.18 3.80 -9.26
C ALA A 18 6.31 4.33 -8.36
N LEU A 19 6.57 3.65 -7.25
CA LEU A 19 7.62 4.05 -6.32
C LEU A 19 8.44 2.86 -5.83
N LYS A 20 9.76 3.06 -5.70
CA LYS A 20 10.68 2.04 -5.21
C LYS A 20 10.62 1.96 -3.70
N GLY A 21 10.05 0.87 -3.18
CA GLY A 21 10.00 0.54 -1.77
C GLY A 21 11.28 -0.13 -1.27
N ILE A 22 11.19 -0.79 -0.10
CA ILE A 22 12.30 -1.54 0.49
C ILE A 22 12.47 -2.90 -0.21
N GLY A 23 11.38 -3.62 -0.42
CA GLY A 23 11.39 -4.98 -0.98
C GLY A 23 10.91 -5.09 -2.43
N GLY A 24 10.57 -4.00 -3.08
CA GLY A 24 10.08 -3.99 -4.46
C GLY A 24 9.44 -2.66 -4.83
N TYR A 25 9.03 -2.54 -6.09
CA TYR A 25 8.24 -1.40 -6.55
C TYR A 25 6.78 -1.54 -6.13
N GLN A 26 6.16 -0.42 -5.82
CA GLN A 26 4.75 -0.31 -5.46
C GLN A 26 4.05 0.64 -6.42
N LEU A 27 2.78 0.38 -6.70
CA LEU A 27 1.89 1.31 -7.38
C LEU A 27 1.04 2.03 -6.34
N SER A 28 0.94 3.35 -6.47
CA SER A 28 0.24 4.21 -5.54
C SER A 28 -0.72 5.14 -6.26
N CYS A 29 -1.89 5.37 -5.67
CA CYS A 29 -2.85 6.37 -6.10
C CYS A 29 -3.74 6.81 -4.93
N ARG A 30 -4.55 7.84 -5.13
CA ARG A 30 -5.52 8.31 -4.13
C ARG A 30 -6.64 7.30 -3.93
N ILE A 31 -7.19 7.27 -2.70
CA ILE A 31 -8.28 6.36 -2.30
C ILE A 31 -9.67 6.83 -2.71
N ASP A 32 -9.82 8.10 -3.08
CA ASP A 32 -11.08 8.77 -3.41
C ASP A 32 -11.33 8.93 -4.93
N ARG A 33 -10.45 8.39 -5.77
CA ARG A 33 -10.56 8.49 -7.23
C ARG A 33 -11.02 7.16 -7.84
N GLN A 34 -12.32 7.06 -8.08
CA GLN A 34 -12.96 5.86 -8.59
C GLN A 34 -12.38 5.40 -9.94
N ASP A 35 -12.22 6.33 -10.89
CA ASP A 35 -11.68 6.06 -12.22
C ASP A 35 -10.24 5.53 -12.16
N THR A 36 -9.42 6.12 -11.30
CA THR A 36 -8.01 5.71 -11.12
C THR A 36 -7.92 4.32 -10.51
N LEU A 37 -8.75 4.04 -9.51
CA LEU A 37 -8.81 2.72 -8.88
C LEU A 37 -9.28 1.63 -9.85
N LEU A 38 -10.25 1.93 -10.71
CA LEU A 38 -10.69 1.01 -11.76
C LEU A 38 -9.58 0.74 -12.79
N ARG A 39 -8.84 1.78 -13.21
CA ARG A 39 -7.66 1.62 -14.07
C ARG A 39 -6.57 0.79 -13.40
N LEU A 40 -6.30 1.01 -12.10
CA LEU A 40 -5.34 0.22 -11.33
C LEU A 40 -5.78 -1.24 -11.22
N ARG A 41 -7.07 -1.52 -11.00
CA ARG A 41 -7.63 -2.87 -11.00
C ARG A 41 -7.42 -3.58 -12.33
N LYS A 42 -7.72 -2.90 -13.44
CA LYS A 42 -7.50 -3.44 -14.79
C LYS A 42 -6.03 -3.78 -15.04
N LEU A 43 -5.10 -2.87 -14.67
CA LEU A 43 -3.66 -3.13 -14.77
C LEU A 43 -3.25 -4.39 -13.99
N LYS A 44 -3.77 -4.52 -12.78
CA LYS A 44 -3.43 -5.63 -11.89
C LYS A 44 -4.14 -6.95 -12.26
N GLY A 45 -5.14 -6.96 -13.14
CA GLY A 45 -6.03 -8.11 -13.34
C GLY A 45 -6.76 -8.51 -12.06
N ARG A 46 -7.11 -7.53 -11.21
CA ARG A 46 -7.56 -7.75 -9.83
C ARG A 46 -8.96 -7.18 -9.61
N GLU A 47 -9.99 -7.98 -9.89
CA GLU A 47 -11.37 -7.50 -9.87
C GLU A 47 -11.92 -7.24 -8.46
N LYS A 48 -11.75 -8.16 -7.51
CA LYS A 48 -12.45 -8.14 -6.21
C LYS A 48 -11.56 -7.92 -4.98
N LYS A 49 -10.27 -8.29 -5.02
CA LYS A 49 -9.39 -8.21 -3.86
C LYS A 49 -9.18 -6.75 -3.42
N PRO A 50 -9.44 -6.37 -2.14
CA PRO A 50 -9.26 -5.01 -1.65
C PRO A 50 -7.82 -4.52 -1.82
N PHE A 51 -7.64 -3.21 -2.01
CA PHE A 51 -6.34 -2.59 -1.92
C PHE A 51 -6.01 -2.25 -0.47
N ALA A 52 -4.73 -2.33 -0.11
CA ALA A 52 -4.23 -1.81 1.14
C ALA A 52 -4.03 -0.29 1.04
N VAL A 53 -4.26 0.40 2.15
CA VAL A 53 -4.15 1.86 2.27
C VAL A 53 -3.07 2.21 3.27
N MET A 54 -2.11 3.02 2.84
CA MET A 54 -1.15 3.67 3.70
C MET A 54 -1.71 5.00 4.18
N PHE A 55 -1.86 5.15 5.49
CA PHE A 55 -2.37 6.36 6.11
C PHE A 55 -1.21 7.23 6.63
N PRO A 56 -1.34 8.56 6.64
CA PRO A 56 -0.28 9.46 7.14
C PRO A 56 0.16 9.17 8.57
N ASN A 57 -0.81 8.85 9.43
CA ASN A 57 -0.61 8.55 10.86
C ASN A 57 -1.79 7.76 11.43
N LEU A 58 -1.68 7.36 12.70
CA LEU A 58 -2.69 6.59 13.40
C LEU A 58 -4.04 7.33 13.53
N ASP A 59 -4.03 8.66 13.72
CA ASP A 59 -5.26 9.44 13.84
C ASP A 59 -6.11 9.38 12.58
N HIS A 60 -5.48 9.38 11.41
CA HIS A 60 -6.18 9.17 10.13
C HIS A 60 -6.78 7.76 10.04
N ILE A 61 -6.09 6.74 10.55
CA ILE A 61 -6.65 5.39 10.63
C ILE A 61 -7.86 5.36 11.56
N ARG A 62 -7.76 5.93 12.78
CA ARG A 62 -8.83 5.96 13.78
C ARG A 62 -10.09 6.72 13.30
N LYS A 63 -9.91 7.78 12.51
CA LYS A 63 -11.03 8.48 11.86
C LYS A 63 -11.78 7.61 10.87
N SER A 64 -11.09 6.68 10.23
CA SER A 64 -11.60 5.86 9.14
C SER A 64 -11.99 4.44 9.55
N CYS A 65 -11.37 3.90 10.60
CA CYS A 65 -11.50 2.51 11.05
C CYS A 65 -11.67 2.42 12.57
N PHE A 66 -12.23 1.30 13.03
CA PHE A 66 -12.11 0.89 14.42
C PHE A 66 -10.72 0.32 14.62
N VAL A 67 -10.06 0.71 15.72
CA VAL A 67 -8.70 0.27 16.05
C VAL A 67 -8.68 -0.06 17.55
N SER A 68 -8.39 -1.31 17.89
CA SER A 68 -8.12 -1.75 19.26
C SER A 68 -6.66 -1.48 19.65
N ASP A 69 -6.35 -1.51 20.95
CA ASP A 69 -4.98 -1.29 21.44
C ASP A 69 -3.99 -2.31 20.86
N ALA A 70 -4.42 -3.57 20.69
CA ALA A 70 -3.59 -4.61 20.07
C ALA A 70 -3.32 -4.35 18.58
N GLU A 71 -4.31 -3.86 17.82
CA GLU A 71 -4.13 -3.45 16.43
C GLU A 71 -3.25 -2.21 16.30
N GLU A 72 -3.37 -1.26 17.23
CA GLU A 72 -2.48 -0.11 17.31
C GLU A 72 -1.04 -0.52 17.56
N ALA A 73 -0.80 -1.43 18.50
CA ALA A 73 0.54 -1.96 18.77
C ALA A 73 1.17 -2.59 17.52
N LEU A 74 0.39 -3.32 16.71
CA LEU A 74 0.84 -3.86 15.43
C LEU A 74 1.16 -2.75 14.41
N LEU A 75 0.26 -1.78 14.25
CA LEU A 75 0.41 -0.67 13.30
C LEU A 75 1.63 0.21 13.63
N CYS A 76 1.84 0.51 14.92
CA CYS A 76 2.90 1.38 15.41
C CYS A 76 4.24 0.67 15.63
N GLY A 77 4.24 -0.66 15.68
CA GLY A 77 5.43 -1.48 15.84
C GLY A 77 6.45 -1.30 14.69
N PRO A 78 7.70 -1.70 14.87
CA PRO A 78 8.78 -1.48 13.89
C PRO A 78 8.54 -2.20 12.56
N ALA A 79 7.80 -3.30 12.56
CA ALA A 79 7.46 -4.06 11.35
C ALA A 79 6.48 -3.34 10.42
N ARG A 80 5.64 -2.41 10.96
CA ARG A 80 4.65 -1.66 10.17
C ARG A 80 3.85 -2.54 9.19
N PRO A 81 3.22 -3.65 9.65
CA PRO A 81 2.48 -4.55 8.77
C PRO A 81 1.20 -3.89 8.27
N ILE A 82 0.64 -4.46 7.21
CA ILE A 82 -0.76 -4.22 6.85
C ILE A 82 -1.63 -4.95 7.88
N VAL A 83 -2.51 -4.22 8.55
CA VAL A 83 -3.49 -4.77 9.50
C VAL A 83 -4.89 -4.67 8.89
N LEU A 84 -5.63 -5.77 8.88
CA LEU A 84 -7.03 -5.80 8.43
C LEU A 84 -7.93 -5.23 9.52
N LEU A 85 -8.50 -4.06 9.25
CA LEU A 85 -9.35 -3.31 10.19
C LEU A 85 -10.80 -3.24 9.71
N THR A 86 -11.73 -3.10 10.65
CA THR A 86 -13.14 -2.83 10.35
C THR A 86 -13.33 -1.34 10.06
N PRO A 87 -13.82 -0.97 8.86
CA PRO A 87 -14.03 0.43 8.53
C PRO A 87 -15.21 1.03 9.30
N ARG A 88 -15.10 2.31 9.66
CA ARG A 88 -16.22 3.13 10.14
C ARG A 88 -17.09 3.57 8.96
N LYS A 89 -18.37 3.88 9.23
CA LYS A 89 -19.26 4.48 8.22
C LYS A 89 -18.69 5.79 7.65
N SER A 90 -18.05 6.60 8.49
CA SER A 90 -17.36 7.85 8.09
C SER A 90 -16.23 7.61 7.10
N GLY A 91 -15.43 6.57 7.30
CA GLY A 91 -14.35 6.20 6.38
C GLY A 91 -14.90 5.80 5.01
N ARG A 92 -15.92 4.93 4.98
CA ARG A 92 -16.53 4.48 3.72
C ARG A 92 -17.14 5.62 2.87
N LYS A 93 -17.57 6.72 3.49
CA LYS A 93 -18.14 7.87 2.77
C LYS A 93 -17.12 8.64 1.92
N VAL A 94 -15.84 8.57 2.26
CA VAL A 94 -14.76 9.30 1.57
C VAL A 94 -13.91 8.42 0.66
N TRP A 95 -14.15 7.11 0.67
CA TRP A 95 -13.44 6.16 -0.19
C TRP A 95 -14.26 5.89 -1.44
N ALA A 96 -13.57 5.76 -2.56
CA ALA A 96 -14.21 5.27 -3.77
C ALA A 96 -14.61 3.78 -3.61
N ASP A 97 -15.72 3.38 -4.20
CA ASP A 97 -16.23 2.00 -4.10
C ASP A 97 -15.23 0.97 -4.59
N ALA A 98 -14.48 1.29 -5.64
CA ALA A 98 -13.43 0.45 -6.17
C ALA A 98 -12.25 0.18 -5.22
N LEU A 99 -12.17 0.84 -4.06
CA LEU A 99 -11.11 0.60 -3.08
C LEU A 99 -11.27 -0.77 -2.40
N CYS A 100 -12.44 -1.03 -1.84
CA CYS A 100 -12.70 -2.19 -0.98
C CYS A 100 -13.62 -3.23 -1.63
N SER A 101 -14.33 -2.89 -2.71
CA SER A 101 -15.38 -3.73 -3.28
C SER A 101 -16.36 -4.18 -2.16
N GLU A 102 -16.64 -5.47 -2.06
CA GLU A 102 -17.55 -6.06 -1.07
C GLU A 102 -16.89 -6.43 0.25
N SER A 103 -15.62 -6.09 0.45
CA SER A 103 -14.87 -6.50 1.65
C SER A 103 -15.42 -5.82 2.92
N ARG A 104 -15.53 -6.61 3.99
CA ARG A 104 -15.82 -6.14 5.34
C ARG A 104 -14.62 -5.46 6.00
N PHE A 105 -13.42 -5.71 5.49
CA PHE A 105 -12.16 -5.20 6.05
C PHE A 105 -11.42 -4.36 5.04
N ILE A 106 -10.60 -3.44 5.55
CA ILE A 106 -9.59 -2.73 4.80
C ILE A 106 -8.22 -3.03 5.38
N GLY A 107 -7.24 -3.27 4.52
CA GLY A 107 -5.84 -3.32 4.95
C GLY A 107 -5.33 -1.91 5.17
N ALA A 108 -4.98 -1.57 6.41
CA ALA A 108 -4.41 -0.28 6.78
C ALA A 108 -3.00 -0.46 7.30
N PHE A 109 -2.10 0.48 7.00
CA PHE A 109 -0.74 0.49 7.54
C PHE A 109 -0.15 1.90 7.53
N LEU A 110 0.97 2.06 8.24
CA LEU A 110 1.67 3.32 8.39
C LEU A 110 2.94 3.38 7.53
N PRO A 111 3.42 4.59 7.18
CA PRO A 111 4.66 4.77 6.43
C PRO A 111 5.86 4.15 7.12
N TYR A 112 6.73 3.51 6.35
CA TYR A 112 7.96 2.88 6.82
C TYR A 112 9.22 3.37 6.09
N THR A 113 9.06 4.34 5.16
CA THR A 113 10.17 5.07 4.52
C THR A 113 9.91 6.57 4.56
N GLY A 114 10.98 7.37 4.46
CA GLY A 114 10.85 8.83 4.39
C GLY A 114 10.02 9.30 3.19
N LEU A 115 10.14 8.63 2.03
CA LEU A 115 9.32 8.95 0.86
C LEU A 115 7.83 8.71 1.12
N HIS A 116 7.47 7.59 1.76
CA HIS A 116 6.09 7.30 2.15
C HIS A 116 5.53 8.37 3.09
N MET A 117 6.32 8.82 4.09
CA MET A 117 5.93 9.88 5.02
C MET A 117 5.64 11.18 4.26
N LEU A 118 6.56 11.62 3.41
CA LEU A 118 6.42 12.85 2.65
C LEU A 118 5.21 12.83 1.71
N LEU A 119 4.99 11.72 1.00
CA LEU A 119 3.86 11.57 0.08
C LEU A 119 2.52 11.55 0.83
N THR A 120 2.40 10.75 1.90
CA THR A 120 1.16 10.64 2.65
C THR A 120 0.84 11.92 3.43
N GLN A 121 1.83 12.66 3.91
CA GLN A 121 1.62 13.97 4.52
C GLN A 121 1.14 15.01 3.49
N ALA A 122 1.69 15.00 2.28
CA ALA A 122 1.33 15.96 1.25
C ALA A 122 -0.01 15.69 0.56
N VAL A 123 -0.41 14.43 0.44
CA VAL A 123 -1.57 13.99 -0.37
C VAL A 123 -2.70 13.43 0.47
N GLY A 124 -2.40 12.88 1.64
CA GLY A 124 -3.33 12.11 2.48
C GLY A 124 -3.18 10.59 2.27
N PRO A 125 -4.19 9.80 2.65
CA PRO A 125 -4.16 8.35 2.51
C PRO A 125 -4.00 7.91 1.06
N LEU A 126 -3.14 6.91 0.82
CA LEU A 126 -2.80 6.40 -0.50
C LEU A 126 -2.99 4.89 -0.58
N VAL A 127 -3.52 4.40 -1.68
CA VAL A 127 -3.37 2.99 -2.04
C VAL A 127 -1.89 2.69 -2.20
N MET A 128 -1.46 1.54 -1.66
CA MET A 128 -0.16 0.94 -1.92
C MET A 128 -0.35 -0.53 -2.29
N THR A 129 0.09 -0.90 -3.48
CA THR A 129 0.06 -2.29 -3.94
C THR A 129 1.35 -2.62 -4.66
N SER A 130 1.82 -3.87 -4.59
CA SER A 130 3.02 -4.31 -5.30
C SER A 130 2.91 -4.02 -6.81
N ALA A 131 4.00 -3.60 -7.42
CA ALA A 131 4.07 -3.37 -8.86
C ALA A 131 4.38 -4.68 -9.58
N ASN A 132 3.36 -5.51 -9.78
CA ASN A 132 3.38 -6.77 -10.52
C ASN A 132 2.01 -7.02 -11.12
N LEU A 133 1.88 -7.91 -12.06
CA LEU A 133 0.60 -8.49 -12.43
C LEU A 133 0.17 -9.51 -11.36
N THR A 134 -1.08 -9.96 -11.42
CA THR A 134 -1.56 -10.99 -10.47
C THR A 134 -0.73 -12.26 -10.64
N ASP A 135 -0.32 -12.82 -9.51
CA ASP A 135 0.51 -14.04 -9.37
C ASP A 135 1.97 -13.93 -9.82
N ASP A 136 2.40 -12.79 -10.37
CA ASP A 136 3.80 -12.54 -10.64
C ASP A 136 4.56 -12.09 -9.37
N PRO A 137 5.88 -12.28 -9.30
CA PRO A 137 6.72 -11.68 -8.26
C PRO A 137 6.68 -10.16 -8.28
N ILE A 138 6.95 -9.53 -7.12
CA ILE A 138 7.08 -8.09 -7.05
C ILE A 138 8.29 -7.62 -7.87
N LEU A 139 8.12 -6.57 -8.68
CA LEU A 139 9.19 -6.01 -9.48
C LEU A 139 10.26 -5.34 -8.60
N THR A 140 11.53 -5.61 -8.87
CA THR A 140 12.66 -5.10 -8.08
C THR A 140 13.64 -4.28 -8.90
N ASP A 141 13.60 -4.40 -10.20
CA ASP A 141 14.49 -3.76 -11.16
C ASP A 141 13.84 -2.57 -11.86
N GLU A 142 14.67 -1.58 -12.23
CA GLU A 142 14.21 -0.38 -12.94
C GLU A 142 13.77 -0.70 -14.37
N ALA A 143 14.41 -1.64 -15.04
CA ALA A 143 14.02 -2.07 -16.36
C ALA A 143 12.63 -2.71 -16.35
N GLU A 144 12.34 -3.56 -15.35
CA GLU A 144 11.04 -4.22 -15.20
C GLU A 144 9.90 -3.21 -15.00
N ILE A 145 10.07 -2.19 -14.14
CA ILE A 145 9.02 -1.19 -13.91
C ILE A 145 8.83 -0.28 -15.12
N ASN A 146 9.89 0.05 -15.85
CA ASN A 146 9.81 0.81 -17.09
C ASN A 146 9.12 -0.01 -18.19
N GLU A 147 9.36 -1.32 -18.27
CA GLU A 147 8.63 -2.23 -19.15
C GLU A 147 7.14 -2.28 -18.82
N LEU A 148 6.78 -2.39 -17.52
CA LEU A 148 5.39 -2.33 -17.09
C LEU A 148 4.73 -1.02 -17.50
N LYS A 149 5.42 0.13 -17.34
CA LYS A 149 4.95 1.43 -17.78
C LYS A 149 4.74 1.48 -19.29
N ARG A 150 5.62 0.87 -20.07
CA ARG A 150 5.53 0.82 -21.54
C ARG A 150 4.38 -0.06 -22.03
N ARG A 151 4.11 -1.18 -21.34
CA ARG A 151 2.96 -2.07 -21.64
C ARG A 151 1.61 -1.40 -21.40
N PHE A 152 1.53 -0.42 -20.49
CA PHE A 152 0.30 0.29 -20.16
C PHE A 152 0.48 1.81 -20.34
N PRO A 153 0.54 2.31 -21.59
CA PRO A 153 0.77 3.71 -21.87
C PRO A 153 -0.28 4.62 -21.21
N GLY A 154 0.18 5.73 -20.62
CA GLY A 154 -0.70 6.71 -19.96
C GLY A 154 -1.26 6.27 -18.61
N LEU A 155 -1.01 5.04 -18.15
CA LEU A 155 -1.56 4.55 -16.90
C LEU A 155 -0.68 4.90 -15.70
N ILE A 156 0.65 4.70 -15.80
CA ILE A 156 1.62 5.08 -14.78
C ILE A 156 2.19 6.44 -15.13
N GLY A 157 1.87 7.47 -14.34
CA GLY A 157 2.29 8.84 -14.59
C GLY A 157 3.80 9.03 -14.49
N ALA A 158 4.40 8.52 -13.42
CA ALA A 158 5.84 8.56 -13.22
C ALA A 158 6.34 7.37 -12.39
N VAL A 159 7.67 7.19 -12.40
CA VAL A 159 8.39 6.23 -11.55
C VAL A 159 9.31 7.02 -10.62
N ALA A 160 9.05 6.95 -9.31
CA ALA A 160 9.93 7.48 -8.28
C ALA A 160 10.88 6.38 -7.82
N TRP A 161 12.16 6.53 -8.09
CA TRP A 161 13.18 5.54 -7.79
C TRP A 161 14.36 6.13 -7.02
N ASN A 162 15.21 5.26 -6.50
CA ASN A 162 16.46 5.61 -5.84
C ASN A 162 17.54 4.59 -6.22
N THR A 163 18.79 4.92 -5.98
CA THR A 163 19.96 4.11 -6.35
C THR A 163 20.18 2.88 -5.47
N ARG A 164 19.44 2.72 -4.35
CA ARG A 164 19.57 1.58 -3.48
C ARG A 164 19.09 0.31 -4.18
N ARG A 165 19.94 -0.72 -4.20
CA ARG A 165 19.58 -2.03 -4.76
C ARG A 165 18.59 -2.76 -3.84
N ILE A 166 17.57 -3.38 -4.41
CA ILE A 166 16.71 -4.34 -3.72
C ILE A 166 17.39 -5.70 -3.85
N VAL A 167 17.87 -6.25 -2.74
CA VAL A 167 18.59 -7.53 -2.71
C VAL A 167 17.62 -8.70 -2.55
N THR A 168 16.59 -8.52 -1.72
CA THR A 168 15.58 -9.54 -1.43
C THR A 168 14.20 -8.98 -1.75
N PRO A 169 13.46 -9.59 -2.69
CA PRO A 169 12.07 -9.23 -2.94
C PRO A 169 11.22 -9.53 -1.70
N LEU A 170 10.48 -8.54 -1.21
CA LEU A 170 9.62 -8.67 -0.03
C LEU A 170 8.33 -7.89 -0.21
N ASP A 171 7.21 -8.58 -0.11
CA ASP A 171 5.91 -7.94 0.07
C ASP A 171 5.73 -7.38 1.48
N ASP A 172 4.69 -6.57 1.68
CA ASP A 172 4.27 -6.15 3.01
C ASP A 172 3.64 -7.32 3.77
N SER A 173 3.98 -7.47 5.06
CA SER A 173 3.31 -8.45 5.92
C SER A 173 1.84 -8.09 6.11
N LEU A 174 0.98 -9.11 6.25
CA LEU A 174 -0.47 -8.94 6.40
C LEU A 174 -0.93 -9.68 7.66
N MET A 175 -1.65 -8.97 8.51
CA MET A 175 -2.11 -9.46 9.81
C MET A 175 -3.56 -9.07 10.08
N ARG A 176 -4.18 -9.78 11.01
CA ARG A 176 -5.46 -9.39 11.62
C ARG A 176 -5.53 -9.83 13.07
N MET A 177 -6.42 -9.19 13.84
CA MET A 177 -6.83 -9.70 15.16
C MET A 177 -8.03 -10.63 15.01
N THR A 178 -7.97 -11.79 15.65
CA THR A 178 -9.07 -12.78 15.68
C THR A 178 -9.12 -13.42 17.07
N GLY A 179 -10.25 -13.27 17.77
CA GLY A 179 -10.41 -13.84 19.12
C GLY A 179 -9.35 -13.38 20.12
N GLY A 180 -8.95 -12.10 20.05
CA GLY A 180 -7.92 -11.51 20.91
C GLY A 180 -6.48 -11.89 20.58
N LYS A 181 -6.26 -12.69 19.53
CA LYS A 181 -4.92 -13.15 19.11
C LYS A 181 -4.55 -12.59 17.75
N VAL A 182 -3.24 -12.36 17.55
CA VAL A 182 -2.67 -11.96 16.23
C VAL A 182 -2.67 -13.16 15.30
N GLN A 183 -3.31 -13.03 14.16
CA GLN A 183 -3.21 -13.98 13.06
C GLN A 183 -2.36 -13.39 11.94
N ILE A 184 -1.27 -14.05 11.58
CA ILE A 184 -0.41 -13.70 10.45
C ILE A 184 -0.97 -14.36 9.20
N LEU A 185 -1.45 -13.55 8.26
CA LEU A 185 -1.98 -14.02 6.98
C LEU A 185 -0.89 -14.09 5.90
N ARG A 186 0.11 -13.21 5.99
CA ARG A 186 1.33 -13.23 5.19
C ARG A 186 2.49 -12.74 6.05
N ARG A 187 3.51 -13.58 6.20
CA ARG A 187 4.74 -13.27 6.92
C ARG A 187 5.81 -12.86 5.92
N SER A 188 6.17 -11.57 5.91
CA SER A 188 7.12 -11.01 4.96
C SER A 188 7.89 -9.83 5.60
N ARG A 189 7.94 -8.64 4.98
CA ARG A 189 8.69 -7.48 5.46
C ARG A 189 8.44 -7.19 6.95
N GLY A 190 9.53 -7.04 7.70
CA GLY A 190 9.54 -6.76 9.14
C GLY A 190 9.54 -8.02 10.03
N PHE A 191 9.34 -9.22 9.44
CA PHE A 191 9.34 -10.50 10.15
C PHE A 191 10.35 -11.50 9.60
N VAL A 192 10.63 -11.47 8.29
CA VAL A 192 11.70 -12.25 7.70
C VAL A 192 12.99 -11.41 7.67
N PRO A 193 14.18 -12.04 7.82
CA PRO A 193 14.45 -13.48 7.91
C PRO A 193 14.41 -14.07 9.34
N SER A 194 13.90 -13.35 10.34
CA SER A 194 13.89 -13.85 11.73
C SER A 194 13.22 -15.22 11.81
N PRO A 195 13.79 -16.21 12.52
CA PRO A 195 13.18 -17.55 12.64
C PRO A 195 11.91 -17.54 13.47
N ILE A 196 11.01 -18.50 13.21
CA ILE A 196 9.90 -18.82 14.10
C ILE A 196 10.43 -19.81 15.14
N ARG A 197 10.38 -19.42 16.42
CA ARG A 197 10.66 -20.37 17.50
C ARG A 197 9.44 -21.26 17.69
N MET A 198 9.62 -22.56 17.61
CA MET A 198 8.62 -23.57 17.97
C MET A 198 8.93 -24.04 19.38
N GLU A 199 7.93 -23.95 20.28
CA GLU A 199 7.97 -24.54 21.62
C GLU A 199 7.58 -26.00 21.56
#